data_db0250833285af5ebd4eb1b281b2a1a5
#
_entry.id   db0250833285af5ebd4eb1b281b2a1a5
#
_cell.length_a   1.000
_cell.length_b   1.000
_cell.length_c   1.000
_cell.angle_alpha   90.00
_cell.angle_beta   90.00
_cell.angle_gamma   90.00
#
_symmetry.space_group_name_H-M   'P 1'
#
loop_
_entity.id
_entity.type
_entity.pdbx_description
1 polymer ?
#
loop_
_entity_poly.entity_id
_entity_poly.type
_entity_poly.pdbx_seq_one_letter_code
_entity_poly.pdbx_strand_id
1 'polypeptide(L)'
;RGDAGDTAGHCSAGGKIYIGGRAGTRSGSLMKHDPLYEEPQLWVLKNVGSFSFEFMGGGKAVVCGVDSEEFASVLGERPCVGMVGGTVSFRGKIDGYPADIRLKDLTDEDIAFLDNNMDEFLESIGRTELRSELSDWQQWHKLEPLTFAEKQAIADKQPDIKSFRQNEWIKGGMFSDVAVDDFAVNPTVVTGTYRQRVPYWENAKFAAPCEFSCPSNIPTQKRYNLIRQGKLEDAIKLVLEYTPFPGSVCGSVCPNPCMEGCTRGGIDEAVQIGQLGYLSAFTKVDAPKVKKKKKIAVI
;
A
#
# COMPACT_ATOMS: atom_id res chain seq x y z
N ARG A 1 -19.27 -28.59 -6.89
CA ARG A 1 -18.47 -29.65 -7.56
C ARG A 1 -17.59 -29.12 -8.70
N GLY A 2 -17.58 -27.83 -8.97
CA GLY A 2 -16.77 -27.15 -9.99
C GLY A 2 -15.95 -26.03 -9.41
N ASP A 3 -15.56 -25.08 -10.28
CA ASP A 3 -14.81 -23.90 -9.94
C ASP A 3 -15.67 -22.87 -9.22
N ALA A 4 -15.07 -22.05 -8.38
CA ALA A 4 -15.65 -20.85 -7.80
C ALA A 4 -14.96 -19.60 -8.37
N GLY A 5 -15.69 -18.53 -8.47
CA GLY A 5 -15.15 -17.24 -8.90
C GLY A 5 -14.29 -16.56 -7.83
N ASP A 6 -14.02 -15.28 -8.06
CA ASP A 6 -13.25 -14.46 -7.14
C ASP A 6 -13.96 -14.28 -5.80
N THR A 7 -13.16 -14.05 -4.75
CA THR A 7 -13.63 -13.76 -3.39
C THR A 7 -14.43 -14.89 -2.71
N ALA A 8 -14.28 -16.13 -3.14
CA ALA A 8 -14.90 -17.27 -2.47
C ALA A 8 -14.45 -17.34 -0.99
N GLY A 9 -15.39 -17.41 -0.05
CA GLY A 9 -15.09 -17.41 1.39
C GLY A 9 -14.63 -16.06 1.97
N HIS A 10 -14.76 -14.96 1.22
CA HIS A 10 -14.43 -13.62 1.72
C HIS A 10 -15.26 -13.26 2.95
N CYS A 11 -14.60 -12.73 3.99
CA CYS A 11 -15.22 -12.37 5.27
C CYS A 11 -15.93 -13.53 5.99
N SER A 12 -15.69 -14.79 5.63
CA SER A 12 -16.27 -15.93 6.31
C SER A 12 -15.91 -15.94 7.81
N ALA A 13 -16.89 -16.10 8.69
CA ALA A 13 -16.70 -16.06 10.13
C ALA A 13 -17.06 -17.40 10.82
N GLY A 14 -17.62 -18.37 10.09
CA GLY A 14 -17.95 -19.69 10.56
C GLY A 14 -18.42 -20.60 9.43
N GLY A 15 -18.56 -21.88 9.70
CA GLY A 15 -19.02 -22.89 8.75
C GLY A 15 -17.95 -23.38 7.77
N LYS A 16 -18.35 -24.27 6.86
CA LYS A 16 -17.46 -24.94 5.92
C LYS A 16 -17.85 -24.63 4.47
N ILE A 17 -16.87 -24.29 3.65
CA ILE A 17 -17.02 -24.06 2.21
C ILE A 17 -16.16 -25.07 1.47
N TYR A 18 -16.76 -25.87 0.58
CA TYR A 18 -16.11 -26.91 -0.20
C TYR A 18 -16.18 -26.60 -1.70
N ILE A 19 -15.01 -26.49 -2.35
CA ILE A 19 -14.88 -26.18 -3.77
C ILE A 19 -14.18 -27.35 -4.48
N GLY A 20 -14.90 -28.01 -5.40
CA GLY A 20 -14.41 -29.18 -6.12
C GLY A 20 -13.55 -28.87 -7.36
N GLY A 21 -13.18 -27.63 -7.56
CA GLY A 21 -12.33 -27.17 -8.64
C GLY A 21 -11.33 -26.11 -8.17
N ARG A 22 -11.15 -25.05 -8.97
CA ARG A 22 -10.34 -23.88 -8.64
C ARG A 22 -11.18 -22.80 -7.96
N ALA A 23 -10.54 -21.95 -7.16
CA ALA A 23 -11.16 -20.73 -6.68
C ALA A 23 -10.41 -19.51 -7.24
N GLY A 24 -11.11 -18.39 -7.42
CA GLY A 24 -10.57 -17.20 -8.05
C GLY A 24 -9.69 -16.38 -7.11
N THR A 25 -9.43 -15.15 -7.51
CA THR A 25 -8.63 -14.16 -6.80
C THR A 25 -9.26 -13.78 -5.47
N ARG A 26 -8.43 -13.54 -4.42
CA ARG A 26 -8.87 -13.14 -3.08
C ARG A 26 -9.78 -14.14 -2.36
N SER A 27 -9.70 -15.40 -2.73
CA SER A 27 -10.39 -16.46 -1.98
C SER A 27 -9.89 -16.51 -0.54
N GLY A 28 -10.81 -16.65 0.43
CA GLY A 28 -10.51 -16.66 1.85
C GLY A 28 -10.00 -15.35 2.44
N SER A 29 -10.02 -14.25 1.67
CA SER A 29 -9.60 -12.95 2.20
C SER A 29 -10.52 -12.49 3.33
N LEU A 30 -9.93 -11.84 4.36
CA LEU A 30 -10.67 -11.38 5.55
C LEU A 30 -11.44 -12.47 6.31
N MET A 31 -11.15 -13.76 6.07
CA MET A 31 -11.67 -14.84 6.94
C MET A 31 -11.25 -14.59 8.39
N LYS A 32 -12.15 -14.79 9.31
CA LYS A 32 -11.87 -14.65 10.75
C LYS A 32 -12.71 -15.66 11.54
N HIS A 33 -12.23 -16.06 12.71
CA HIS A 33 -13.00 -16.88 13.62
C HIS A 33 -13.87 -15.99 14.53
N ASP A 34 -15.18 -16.20 14.50
CA ASP A 34 -16.10 -15.65 15.51
C ASP A 34 -16.30 -16.73 16.59
N PRO A 35 -15.92 -16.48 17.85
CA PRO A 35 -16.02 -17.48 18.92
C PRO A 35 -17.44 -18.01 19.19
N LEU A 36 -18.48 -17.38 18.64
CA LEU A 36 -19.87 -17.84 18.74
C LEU A 36 -20.19 -18.97 17.76
N TYR A 37 -19.33 -19.23 16.79
CA TYR A 37 -19.53 -20.23 15.75
C TYR A 37 -18.33 -21.18 15.66
N GLU A 38 -18.53 -22.28 14.96
CA GLU A 38 -17.40 -23.14 14.59
C GLU A 38 -16.39 -22.41 13.73
N GLU A 39 -15.12 -22.75 13.88
CA GLU A 39 -14.03 -22.13 13.12
C GLU A 39 -14.29 -22.25 11.60
N PRO A 40 -14.26 -21.14 10.84
CA PRO A 40 -14.55 -21.17 9.42
C PRO A 40 -13.49 -21.98 8.66
N GLN A 41 -13.98 -22.77 7.70
CA GLN A 41 -13.12 -23.61 6.86
C GLN A 41 -13.38 -23.34 5.38
N LEU A 42 -12.30 -23.22 4.60
CA LEU A 42 -12.36 -23.14 3.15
C LEU A 42 -11.48 -24.24 2.55
N TRP A 43 -12.11 -25.17 1.83
CA TRP A 43 -11.42 -26.27 1.17
C TRP A 43 -11.52 -26.15 -0.34
N VAL A 44 -10.39 -26.20 -1.03
CA VAL A 44 -10.29 -26.05 -2.48
C VAL A 44 -9.51 -27.24 -3.03
N LEU A 45 -10.11 -27.99 -3.95
CA LEU A 45 -9.49 -29.22 -4.50
C LEU A 45 -8.26 -28.91 -5.36
N LYS A 46 -8.31 -27.84 -6.17
CA LYS A 46 -7.22 -27.51 -7.08
C LYS A 46 -6.38 -26.36 -6.52
N ASN A 47 -6.35 -25.25 -7.15
CA ASN A 47 -5.59 -24.06 -6.76
C ASN A 47 -6.50 -22.86 -6.52
N VAL A 48 -5.94 -21.82 -5.93
CA VAL A 48 -6.59 -20.52 -5.74
C VAL A 48 -5.87 -19.45 -6.55
N GLY A 49 -6.57 -18.32 -6.80
CA GLY A 49 -6.03 -17.19 -7.53
C GLY A 49 -5.15 -16.28 -6.67
N SER A 50 -4.68 -15.18 -7.25
CA SER A 50 -3.79 -14.22 -6.59
C SER A 50 -4.45 -13.52 -5.41
N PHE A 51 -3.65 -13.06 -4.43
CA PHE A 51 -4.09 -12.40 -3.19
C PHE A 51 -5.02 -13.27 -2.32
N SER A 52 -4.92 -14.60 -2.44
CA SER A 52 -5.67 -15.52 -1.59
C SER A 52 -5.29 -15.32 -0.11
N PHE A 53 -6.27 -15.44 0.78
CA PHE A 53 -6.11 -15.31 2.24
C PHE A 53 -5.55 -13.97 2.71
N GLU A 54 -5.68 -12.93 1.89
CA GLU A 54 -5.30 -11.56 2.22
C GLU A 54 -6.06 -11.07 3.45
N PHE A 55 -5.34 -10.52 4.45
CA PHE A 55 -5.88 -10.04 5.73
C PHE A 55 -6.70 -11.09 6.51
N MET A 56 -6.41 -12.37 6.34
CA MET A 56 -7.04 -13.43 7.12
C MET A 56 -6.70 -13.27 8.60
N GLY A 57 -7.72 -13.29 9.45
CA GLY A 57 -7.61 -13.12 10.90
C GLY A 57 -7.88 -14.40 11.71
N GLY A 58 -8.31 -15.47 11.06
CA GLY A 58 -8.61 -16.76 11.70
C GLY A 58 -9.27 -17.73 10.75
N GLY A 59 -9.44 -18.98 11.17
CA GLY A 59 -9.99 -20.04 10.35
C GLY A 59 -8.93 -20.94 9.72
N LYS A 60 -9.38 -21.94 9.01
CA LYS A 60 -8.56 -22.94 8.34
C LYS A 60 -8.84 -22.97 6.85
N ALA A 61 -7.82 -22.75 6.04
CA ALA A 61 -7.90 -22.92 4.60
C ALA A 61 -7.10 -24.15 4.18
N VAL A 62 -7.64 -24.91 3.23
CA VAL A 62 -7.01 -26.12 2.69
C VAL A 62 -7.04 -26.08 1.17
N VAL A 63 -5.88 -26.14 0.53
CA VAL A 63 -5.71 -26.14 -0.93
C VAL A 63 -4.99 -27.40 -1.35
N CYS A 64 -5.71 -28.33 -1.98
CA CYS A 64 -5.18 -29.68 -2.25
C CYS A 64 -4.22 -29.74 -3.44
N GLY A 65 -4.19 -28.74 -4.33
CA GLY A 65 -3.26 -28.67 -5.45
C GLY A 65 -3.43 -29.74 -6.52
N VAL A 66 -4.59 -30.41 -6.59
CA VAL A 66 -4.86 -31.45 -7.59
C VAL A 66 -4.94 -30.82 -8.98
N ASP A 67 -4.33 -31.47 -9.98
CA ASP A 67 -4.25 -30.99 -11.37
C ASP A 67 -3.79 -29.51 -11.46
N SER A 68 -2.74 -29.15 -10.73
CA SER A 68 -2.27 -27.75 -10.62
C SER A 68 -0.78 -27.61 -10.95
N GLU A 69 -0.15 -28.60 -11.56
CA GLU A 69 1.29 -28.65 -11.90
C GLU A 69 1.68 -27.57 -12.92
N GLU A 70 0.74 -27.11 -13.74
CA GLU A 70 0.92 -26.05 -14.73
C GLU A 70 1.11 -24.65 -14.10
N PHE A 71 0.72 -24.49 -12.81
CA PHE A 71 0.82 -23.21 -12.12
C PHE A 71 2.14 -23.09 -11.35
N ALA A 72 2.74 -21.91 -11.38
CA ALA A 72 3.91 -21.60 -10.58
C ALA A 72 3.60 -21.63 -9.07
N SER A 73 2.34 -21.36 -8.69
CA SER A 73 1.88 -21.34 -7.31
C SER A 73 0.45 -21.86 -7.21
N VAL A 74 0.20 -22.81 -6.34
CA VAL A 74 -1.16 -23.30 -6.02
C VAL A 74 -1.95 -22.29 -5.19
N LEU A 75 -1.27 -21.31 -4.58
CA LEU A 75 -1.86 -20.22 -3.80
C LEU A 75 -1.95 -18.89 -4.58
N GLY A 76 -1.61 -18.89 -5.88
CA GLY A 76 -1.55 -17.70 -6.70
C GLY A 76 -0.39 -16.77 -6.32
N GLU A 77 -0.40 -15.55 -6.85
CA GLU A 77 0.59 -14.52 -6.54
C GLU A 77 0.24 -13.82 -5.24
N ARG A 78 1.24 -13.51 -4.41
CA ARG A 78 1.11 -12.73 -3.17
C ARG A 78 0.03 -13.28 -2.21
N PRO A 79 0.06 -14.57 -1.86
CA PRO A 79 -0.88 -15.14 -0.89
C PRO A 79 -0.62 -14.58 0.52
N CYS A 80 -1.62 -14.61 1.38
CA CYS A 80 -1.53 -14.29 2.80
C CYS A 80 -1.03 -12.87 3.15
N VAL A 81 -1.10 -11.91 2.22
CA VAL A 81 -0.68 -10.53 2.51
C VAL A 81 -1.50 -9.95 3.66
N GLY A 82 -0.83 -9.47 4.72
CA GLY A 82 -1.50 -8.88 5.88
C GLY A 82 -2.25 -9.89 6.76
N MET A 83 -2.02 -11.19 6.60
CA MET A 83 -2.59 -12.23 7.45
C MET A 83 -2.09 -12.08 8.89
N VAL A 84 -3.01 -12.14 9.84
CA VAL A 84 -2.72 -11.98 11.27
C VAL A 84 -3.17 -13.16 12.13
N GLY A 85 -3.88 -14.12 11.55
CA GLY A 85 -4.35 -15.32 12.24
C GLY A 85 -4.85 -16.37 11.26
N GLY A 86 -5.11 -17.58 11.77
CA GLY A 86 -5.53 -18.73 10.97
C GLY A 86 -4.37 -19.51 10.38
N THR A 87 -4.70 -20.57 9.63
CA THR A 87 -3.75 -21.48 9.01
C THR A 87 -4.16 -21.78 7.57
N VAL A 88 -3.20 -21.78 6.65
CA VAL A 88 -3.39 -22.20 5.27
C VAL A 88 -2.57 -23.45 5.01
N SER A 89 -3.21 -24.61 4.98
CA SER A 89 -2.59 -25.88 4.60
C SER A 89 -2.69 -26.07 3.09
N PHE A 90 -1.61 -26.48 2.45
CA PHE A 90 -1.59 -26.64 1.01
C PHE A 90 -0.65 -27.77 0.57
N ARG A 91 -0.93 -28.34 -0.60
CA ARG A 91 -0.09 -29.31 -1.28
C ARG A 91 0.31 -28.74 -2.65
N GLY A 92 1.58 -28.82 -2.98
CA GLY A 92 2.13 -28.33 -4.25
C GLY A 92 3.08 -27.14 -4.10
N LYS A 93 3.43 -26.53 -5.22
CA LYS A 93 4.42 -25.43 -5.28
C LYS A 93 3.79 -24.09 -4.96
N ILE A 94 4.57 -23.20 -4.35
CA ILE A 94 4.23 -21.78 -4.18
C ILE A 94 5.39 -20.91 -4.68
N ASP A 95 5.05 -19.75 -5.26
CA ASP A 95 6.01 -18.76 -5.74
C ASP A 95 6.13 -17.58 -4.76
N GLY A 96 6.57 -17.91 -3.53
CA GLY A 96 6.80 -16.92 -2.49
C GLY A 96 5.60 -16.60 -1.60
N TYR A 97 5.89 -15.93 -0.50
CA TYR A 97 4.94 -15.46 0.52
C TYR A 97 5.53 -14.25 1.26
N PRO A 98 4.71 -13.43 1.96
CA PRO A 98 5.20 -12.25 2.70
C PRO A 98 6.19 -12.61 3.81
N ALA A 99 7.10 -11.68 4.11
CA ALA A 99 8.13 -11.86 5.14
C ALA A 99 7.58 -12.03 6.57
N ASP A 100 6.33 -11.62 6.79
CA ASP A 100 5.62 -11.77 8.07
C ASP A 100 4.79 -13.06 8.17
N ILE A 101 4.98 -13.96 7.21
CA ILE A 101 4.38 -15.31 7.16
C ILE A 101 5.49 -16.35 7.27
N ARG A 102 5.18 -17.48 7.87
CA ARG A 102 6.08 -18.65 7.96
C ARG A 102 5.53 -19.83 7.17
N LEU A 103 6.41 -20.45 6.41
CA LEU A 103 6.21 -21.78 5.86
C LEU A 103 6.68 -22.81 6.87
N LYS A 104 5.85 -23.81 7.15
CA LYS A 104 6.14 -24.92 8.06
C LYS A 104 5.63 -26.25 7.48
N ASP A 105 6.21 -27.32 7.96
CA ASP A 105 5.62 -28.65 7.82
C ASP A 105 4.40 -28.78 8.74
N LEU A 106 3.51 -29.71 8.41
CA LEU A 106 2.35 -30.01 9.23
C LEU A 106 2.77 -30.62 10.58
N THR A 107 2.08 -30.21 11.64
CA THR A 107 2.16 -30.91 12.95
C THR A 107 1.21 -32.10 12.99
N ASP A 108 1.36 -32.97 13.99
CA ASP A 108 0.42 -34.08 14.19
C ASP A 108 -1.03 -33.60 14.36
N GLU A 109 -1.23 -32.42 14.96
CA GLU A 109 -2.55 -31.80 15.09
C GLU A 109 -3.13 -31.36 13.76
N ASP A 110 -2.29 -30.78 12.87
CA ASP A 110 -2.70 -30.42 11.52
C ASP A 110 -3.07 -31.64 10.69
N ILE A 111 -2.26 -32.67 10.77
CA ILE A 111 -2.54 -33.97 10.10
C ILE A 111 -3.85 -34.54 10.59
N ALA A 112 -4.06 -34.61 11.91
CA ALA A 112 -5.31 -35.10 12.48
C ALA A 112 -6.52 -34.29 12.03
N PHE A 113 -6.39 -32.97 11.96
CA PHE A 113 -7.44 -32.08 11.44
C PHE A 113 -7.76 -32.40 9.97
N LEU A 114 -6.74 -32.48 9.12
CA LEU A 114 -6.92 -32.76 7.69
C LEU A 114 -7.53 -34.17 7.50
N ASP A 115 -7.01 -35.18 8.19
CA ASP A 115 -7.45 -36.57 8.09
C ASP A 115 -8.92 -36.72 8.50
N ASN A 116 -9.33 -36.11 9.60
CA ASN A 116 -10.71 -36.17 10.12
C ASN A 116 -11.75 -35.44 9.25
N ASN A 117 -11.35 -34.48 8.43
CA ASN A 117 -12.27 -33.69 7.61
C ASN A 117 -12.16 -33.99 6.11
N MET A 118 -11.15 -34.73 5.68
CA MET A 118 -10.90 -35.01 4.26
C MET A 118 -12.01 -35.85 3.62
N ASP A 119 -12.53 -36.84 4.32
CA ASP A 119 -13.59 -37.72 3.81
C ASP A 119 -14.87 -36.91 3.56
N GLU A 120 -15.31 -36.10 4.53
CA GLU A 120 -16.47 -35.21 4.37
C GLU A 120 -16.31 -34.27 3.18
N PHE A 121 -15.11 -33.67 3.01
CA PHE A 121 -14.80 -32.83 1.88
C PHE A 121 -14.93 -33.57 0.54
N LEU A 122 -14.24 -34.70 0.40
CA LEU A 122 -14.20 -35.48 -0.84
C LEU A 122 -15.57 -36.06 -1.21
N GLU A 123 -16.35 -36.53 -0.25
CA GLU A 123 -17.73 -36.97 -0.47
C GLU A 123 -18.61 -35.83 -0.96
N SER A 124 -18.50 -34.63 -0.33
CA SER A 124 -19.29 -33.46 -0.71
C SER A 124 -19.04 -33.02 -2.14
N ILE A 125 -17.82 -33.14 -2.64
CA ILE A 125 -17.45 -32.77 -4.01
C ILE A 125 -17.56 -33.93 -5.01
N GLY A 126 -17.71 -35.17 -4.53
CA GLY A 126 -17.81 -36.40 -5.33
C GLY A 126 -16.48 -36.87 -5.89
N ARG A 127 -15.41 -36.80 -5.10
CA ARG A 127 -14.02 -37.16 -5.51
C ARG A 127 -13.34 -38.06 -4.47
N THR A 128 -14.07 -39.01 -3.93
CA THR A 128 -13.58 -39.93 -2.89
C THR A 128 -12.38 -40.78 -3.34
N GLU A 129 -12.21 -41.00 -4.64
CA GLU A 129 -11.07 -41.74 -5.21
C GLU A 129 -9.73 -41.06 -4.93
N LEU A 130 -9.71 -39.76 -4.63
CA LEU A 130 -8.48 -38.99 -4.34
C LEU A 130 -7.98 -39.15 -2.90
N ARG A 131 -8.74 -39.82 -2.05
CA ARG A 131 -8.44 -39.96 -0.62
C ARG A 131 -7.03 -40.51 -0.35
N SER A 132 -6.64 -41.56 -1.05
CA SER A 132 -5.31 -42.16 -0.90
C SER A 132 -4.18 -41.22 -1.33
N GLU A 133 -4.36 -40.50 -2.42
CA GLU A 133 -3.38 -39.54 -2.92
C GLU A 133 -3.18 -38.39 -1.94
N LEU A 134 -4.27 -37.85 -1.42
CA LEU A 134 -4.25 -36.68 -0.53
C LEU A 134 -3.83 -37.00 0.89
N SER A 135 -3.68 -38.30 1.26
CA SER A 135 -3.16 -38.74 2.56
C SER A 135 -1.62 -38.83 2.62
N ASP A 136 -0.92 -38.51 1.55
CA ASP A 136 0.54 -38.34 1.59
C ASP A 136 0.92 -36.99 2.22
N TRP A 137 0.90 -36.98 3.57
CA TRP A 137 1.12 -35.77 4.36
C TRP A 137 2.53 -35.16 4.20
N GLN A 138 3.48 -35.90 3.62
CA GLN A 138 4.82 -35.38 3.35
C GLN A 138 4.83 -34.34 2.22
N GLN A 139 3.81 -34.32 1.39
CA GLN A 139 3.66 -33.33 0.32
C GLN A 139 2.94 -32.05 0.76
N TRP A 140 2.48 -31.99 2.01
CA TRP A 140 1.72 -30.88 2.53
C TRP A 140 2.58 -29.96 3.38
N HIS A 141 2.28 -28.71 3.29
CA HIS A 141 2.88 -27.64 4.07
C HIS A 141 1.80 -26.70 4.61
N LYS A 142 2.18 -25.81 5.51
CA LYS A 142 1.28 -24.76 5.98
C LYS A 142 1.94 -23.41 6.02
N LEU A 143 1.13 -22.37 5.81
CA LEU A 143 1.48 -20.97 6.07
C LEU A 143 0.76 -20.50 7.34
N GLU A 144 1.49 -19.84 8.19
CA GLU A 144 1.01 -19.20 9.43
C GLU A 144 1.60 -17.79 9.57
N PRO A 145 0.85 -16.82 10.13
CA PRO A 145 1.42 -15.51 10.42
C PRO A 145 2.43 -15.59 11.57
N LEU A 146 3.42 -14.70 11.50
CA LEU A 146 4.28 -14.44 12.65
C LEU A 146 3.45 -13.87 13.81
N THR A 147 3.82 -14.22 15.03
CA THR A 147 3.24 -13.60 16.22
C THR A 147 3.55 -12.10 16.28
N PHE A 148 2.77 -11.34 17.05
CA PHE A 148 3.00 -9.91 17.21
C PHE A 148 4.43 -9.60 17.71
N ALA A 149 4.94 -10.38 18.67
CA ALA A 149 6.30 -10.21 19.20
C ALA A 149 7.38 -10.44 18.14
N GLU A 150 7.19 -11.46 17.27
CA GLU A 150 8.11 -11.74 16.17
C GLU A 150 8.07 -10.65 15.09
N LYS A 151 6.86 -10.16 14.75
CA LYS A 151 6.69 -9.03 13.83
C LYS A 151 7.37 -7.77 14.35
N GLN A 152 7.24 -7.49 15.63
CA GLN A 152 7.89 -6.36 16.27
C GLN A 152 9.42 -6.48 16.25
N ALA A 153 9.96 -7.67 16.54
CA ALA A 153 11.40 -7.94 16.45
C ALA A 153 11.98 -7.78 15.03
N ILE A 154 11.16 -8.00 14.00
CA ILE A 154 11.54 -7.74 12.60
C ILE A 154 11.45 -6.23 12.31
N ALA A 155 10.38 -5.57 12.76
CA ALA A 155 10.18 -4.14 12.58
C ALA A 155 11.29 -3.31 13.24
N ASP A 156 11.74 -3.71 14.43
CA ASP A 156 12.84 -3.06 15.14
C ASP A 156 14.19 -3.16 14.40
N LYS A 157 14.31 -4.09 13.47
CA LYS A 157 15.50 -4.26 12.62
C LYS A 157 15.39 -3.56 11.27
N GLN A 158 14.21 -3.09 10.90
CA GLN A 158 14.05 -2.39 9.63
C GLN A 158 14.52 -0.94 9.78
N PRO A 159 15.24 -0.41 8.78
CA PRO A 159 15.62 0.99 8.78
C PRO A 159 14.35 1.86 8.77
N ASP A 160 14.34 2.94 9.53
CA ASP A 160 13.32 3.96 9.42
C ASP A 160 13.37 4.63 8.03
N ILE A 161 12.32 5.35 7.65
CA ILE A 161 12.25 6.03 6.33
C ILE A 161 13.44 6.96 6.11
N LYS A 162 13.96 7.58 7.16
CA LYS A 162 15.11 8.48 7.08
C LYS A 162 16.38 7.70 6.76
N SER A 163 16.61 6.60 7.46
CA SER A 163 17.75 5.70 7.23
C SER A 163 17.67 5.06 5.85
N PHE A 164 16.50 4.61 5.43
CA PHE A 164 16.26 4.10 4.08
C PHE A 164 16.60 5.15 3.01
N ARG A 165 16.12 6.40 3.16
CA ARG A 165 16.43 7.48 2.22
C ARG A 165 17.91 7.82 2.16
N GLN A 166 18.62 7.70 3.26
CA GLN A 166 20.06 8.02 3.32
C GLN A 166 20.94 6.91 2.72
N ASN A 167 20.56 5.66 2.94
CA ASN A 167 21.43 4.52 2.68
C ASN A 167 21.01 3.68 1.48
N GLU A 168 19.73 3.63 1.17
CA GLU A 168 19.17 2.70 0.19
C GLU A 168 18.47 3.38 -0.99
N TRP A 169 18.25 4.72 -0.89
CA TRP A 169 17.64 5.44 -1.99
C TRP A 169 18.57 5.51 -3.19
N ILE A 170 18.14 4.95 -4.30
CA ILE A 170 18.90 4.91 -5.57
C ILE A 170 18.11 5.66 -6.64
N LYS A 171 18.77 6.60 -7.33
CA LYS A 171 18.18 7.28 -8.49
C LYS A 171 17.80 6.24 -9.56
N GLY A 172 16.53 6.21 -9.97
CA GLY A 172 15.99 5.22 -10.91
C GLY A 172 15.45 3.94 -10.25
N GLY A 173 15.54 3.80 -8.92
CA GLY A 173 14.89 2.73 -8.15
C GLY A 173 13.38 2.98 -7.93
N MET A 174 12.71 2.06 -7.25
CA MET A 174 11.24 2.08 -7.03
C MET A 174 10.70 3.39 -6.44
N PHE A 175 11.51 4.09 -5.64
CA PHE A 175 11.17 5.36 -5.00
C PHE A 175 11.92 6.56 -5.57
N SER A 176 12.62 6.39 -6.70
CA SER A 176 13.44 7.46 -7.30
C SER A 176 12.60 8.64 -7.77
N ASP A 177 11.35 8.35 -8.13
CA ASP A 177 10.40 9.31 -8.64
C ASP A 177 9.64 10.03 -7.53
N VAL A 178 9.82 9.59 -6.27
CA VAL A 178 9.29 10.28 -5.10
C VAL A 178 10.24 11.40 -4.73
N ALA A 179 10.10 12.48 -5.47
CA ALA A 179 10.52 13.82 -5.09
C ALA A 179 12.02 14.08 -4.89
N VAL A 180 12.74 14.15 -5.95
CA VAL A 180 13.90 15.07 -6.02
C VAL A 180 13.40 16.53 -6.12
N ASP A 181 12.18 16.71 -6.57
CA ASP A 181 11.48 17.97 -6.68
C ASP A 181 10.08 17.79 -6.09
N ASP A 182 9.72 18.54 -5.07
CA ASP A 182 8.41 18.50 -4.41
C ASP A 182 7.23 18.81 -5.36
N PHE A 183 7.53 19.16 -6.59
CA PHE A 183 6.56 19.46 -7.65
C PHE A 183 6.55 18.44 -8.78
N ALA A 184 7.55 17.59 -8.89
CA ALA A 184 7.59 16.51 -9.86
C ALA A 184 7.09 15.21 -9.21
N VAL A 185 5.80 15.07 -9.03
CA VAL A 185 5.21 13.76 -8.81
C VAL A 185 5.14 13.07 -10.15
N ASN A 186 6.14 12.27 -10.47
CA ASN A 186 6.00 11.34 -11.57
C ASN A 186 4.86 10.37 -11.23
N PRO A 187 3.98 10.06 -12.19
CA PRO A 187 2.90 9.14 -11.94
C PRO A 187 3.49 7.77 -11.55
N THR A 188 3.39 7.44 -10.27
CA THR A 188 3.69 6.09 -9.78
C THR A 188 2.67 5.06 -10.26
N VAL A 189 1.64 5.51 -10.96
CA VAL A 189 0.65 4.65 -11.57
C VAL A 189 1.20 4.16 -12.90
N VAL A 190 1.70 2.94 -12.92
CA VAL A 190 2.05 2.24 -14.16
C VAL A 190 0.78 2.07 -14.98
N THR A 191 0.65 2.86 -16.05
CA THR A 191 -0.33 2.63 -17.08
C THR A 191 0.14 1.46 -17.94
N GLY A 192 -0.08 0.23 -17.46
CA GLY A 192 0.10 -0.95 -18.29
C GLY A 192 -0.94 -0.99 -19.39
N THR A 193 -0.73 -1.84 -20.40
CA THR A 193 -1.65 -2.09 -21.54
C THR A 193 -3.09 -2.44 -21.12
N TYR A 194 -3.30 -2.77 -19.87
CA TYR A 194 -4.60 -3.21 -19.30
C TYR A 194 -5.36 -2.14 -18.52
N ARG A 195 -4.79 -0.93 -18.38
CA ARG A 195 -5.48 0.16 -17.66
C ARG A 195 -5.78 1.31 -18.59
N GLN A 196 -6.98 1.84 -18.47
CA GLN A 196 -7.35 3.12 -19.09
C GLN A 196 -6.32 4.18 -18.67
N ARG A 197 -6.03 5.11 -19.60
CA ARG A 197 -5.17 6.24 -19.31
C ARG A 197 -5.68 6.97 -18.07
N VAL A 198 -4.92 6.89 -17.01
CA VAL A 198 -5.15 7.72 -15.83
C VAL A 198 -4.67 9.13 -16.20
N PRO A 199 -5.43 10.18 -15.91
CA PRO A 199 -4.96 11.54 -16.16
C PRO A 199 -3.62 11.74 -15.45
N TYR A 200 -2.71 12.42 -16.11
CA TYR A 200 -1.46 12.85 -15.53
C TYR A 200 -1.74 13.57 -14.21
N TRP A 201 -1.05 13.15 -13.16
CA TRP A 201 -1.05 13.88 -11.91
C TRP A 201 -0.21 15.15 -12.11
N GLU A 202 -0.84 16.27 -12.34
CA GLU A 202 -0.19 17.56 -12.36
C GLU A 202 -0.22 18.12 -10.95
N ASN A 203 0.95 18.36 -10.38
CA ASN A 203 1.07 18.89 -9.02
C ASN A 203 0.31 20.21 -8.83
N ALA A 204 0.25 21.04 -9.87
CA ALA A 204 -0.53 22.27 -9.83
C ALA A 204 -2.04 22.05 -9.61
N LYS A 205 -2.59 20.91 -10.01
CA LYS A 205 -4.01 20.56 -9.78
C LYS A 205 -4.28 20.01 -8.38
N PHE A 206 -3.25 19.57 -7.70
CA PHE A 206 -3.35 18.86 -6.42
C PHE A 206 -2.44 19.49 -5.35
N ALA A 207 -2.03 20.71 -5.60
CA ALA A 207 -1.32 21.50 -4.62
C ALA A 207 -2.15 21.65 -3.33
N ALA A 208 -1.47 21.93 -2.22
CA ALA A 208 -2.14 22.13 -0.95
C ALA A 208 -3.22 23.22 -1.05
N PRO A 209 -4.33 23.12 -0.30
CA PRO A 209 -5.39 24.11 -0.33
C PRO A 209 -4.90 25.55 -0.13
N CYS A 210 -3.84 25.76 0.65
CA CYS A 210 -3.23 27.07 0.84
C CYS A 210 -2.63 27.66 -0.47
N GLU A 211 -2.16 26.82 -1.39
CA GLU A 211 -1.66 27.26 -2.69
C GLU A 211 -2.80 27.62 -3.64
N PHE A 212 -3.87 26.79 -3.64
CA PHE A 212 -5.08 27.07 -4.43
C PHE A 212 -5.82 28.32 -3.97
N SER A 213 -5.86 28.57 -2.68
CA SER A 213 -6.50 29.74 -2.12
C SER A 213 -5.70 31.02 -2.39
N CYS A 214 -4.43 30.92 -2.77
CA CYS A 214 -3.59 32.07 -3.09
C CYS A 214 -3.87 32.54 -4.51
N PRO A 215 -4.33 33.81 -4.72
CA PRO A 215 -4.58 34.33 -6.06
C PRO A 215 -3.34 34.36 -6.98
N SER A 216 -2.14 34.40 -6.39
CA SER A 216 -0.86 34.37 -7.11
C SER A 216 -0.30 32.96 -7.23
N ASN A 217 -0.98 31.94 -6.71
CA ASN A 217 -0.54 30.52 -6.71
C ASN A 217 0.90 30.33 -6.19
N ILE A 218 1.26 31.02 -5.11
CA ILE A 218 2.59 30.90 -4.51
C ILE A 218 2.78 29.49 -4.00
N PRO A 219 3.83 28.76 -4.41
CA PRO A 219 4.07 27.37 -4.01
C PRO A 219 4.57 27.29 -2.56
N THR A 220 3.62 27.38 -1.62
CA THR A 220 3.86 27.49 -0.19
C THR A 220 4.61 26.28 0.37
N GLN A 221 4.26 25.07 -0.06
CA GLN A 221 4.95 23.85 0.40
C GLN A 221 6.43 23.86 -0.01
N LYS A 222 6.74 24.18 -1.26
CA LYS A 222 8.13 24.27 -1.73
C LYS A 222 8.90 25.35 -0.96
N ARG A 223 8.26 26.46 -0.69
CA ARG A 223 8.82 27.54 0.11
C ARG A 223 9.21 27.05 1.51
N TYR A 224 8.30 26.35 2.22
CA TYR A 224 8.60 25.75 3.52
C TYR A 224 9.72 24.73 3.48
N ASN A 225 9.75 23.90 2.45
CA ASN A 225 10.81 22.91 2.30
C ASN A 225 12.19 23.53 2.12
N LEU A 226 12.29 24.63 1.35
CA LEU A 226 13.52 25.40 1.23
C LEU A 226 13.97 26.00 2.58
N ILE A 227 13.02 26.56 3.34
CA ILE A 227 13.30 27.10 4.68
C ILE A 227 13.78 25.99 5.63
N ARG A 228 13.14 24.84 5.64
CA ARG A 228 13.57 23.66 6.43
C ARG A 228 14.97 23.17 6.09
N GLN A 229 15.39 23.36 4.85
CA GLN A 229 16.74 23.04 4.39
C GLN A 229 17.77 24.14 4.70
N GLY A 230 17.36 25.23 5.38
CA GLY A 230 18.22 26.39 5.63
C GLY A 230 18.45 27.30 4.42
N LYS A 231 17.72 27.08 3.30
CA LYS A 231 17.87 27.82 2.04
C LYS A 231 16.90 29.02 1.98
N LEU A 232 17.03 29.92 2.91
CA LEU A 232 16.11 31.05 3.05
C LEU A 232 16.09 31.97 1.82
N GLU A 233 17.26 32.28 1.26
CA GLU A 233 17.35 33.11 0.05
C GLU A 233 16.63 32.48 -1.15
N ASP A 234 16.76 31.16 -1.33
CA ASP A 234 16.10 30.45 -2.42
C ASP A 234 14.58 30.44 -2.22
N ALA A 235 14.11 30.32 -0.97
CA ALA A 235 12.70 30.45 -0.64
C ALA A 235 12.13 31.83 -0.99
N ILE A 236 12.90 32.88 -0.84
CA ILE A 236 12.50 34.25 -1.21
C ILE A 236 12.58 34.46 -2.72
N LYS A 237 13.65 33.96 -3.37
CA LYS A 237 13.76 33.99 -4.85
C LYS A 237 12.57 33.31 -5.51
N LEU A 238 12.15 32.16 -4.96
CA LEU A 238 10.98 31.43 -5.43
C LEU A 238 9.71 32.32 -5.37
N VAL A 239 9.47 32.99 -4.27
CA VAL A 239 8.27 33.84 -4.12
C VAL A 239 8.29 35.04 -5.05
N LEU A 240 9.45 35.60 -5.31
CA LEU A 240 9.64 36.73 -6.25
C LEU A 240 9.30 36.36 -7.71
N GLU A 241 9.24 35.09 -8.05
CA GLU A 241 8.75 34.61 -9.35
C GLU A 241 7.22 34.78 -9.49
N TYR A 242 6.49 34.84 -8.38
CA TYR A 242 5.02 34.88 -8.31
C TYR A 242 4.48 36.26 -7.89
N THR A 243 5.22 37.00 -7.10
CA THR A 243 4.85 38.35 -6.66
C THR A 243 6.10 39.20 -6.48
N PRO A 244 6.11 40.44 -7.02
CA PRO A 244 7.29 41.32 -6.93
C PRO A 244 7.48 41.94 -5.53
N PHE A 245 6.44 41.93 -4.69
CA PHE A 245 6.45 42.60 -3.39
C PHE A 245 5.96 41.69 -2.25
N PRO A 246 6.60 40.56 -1.99
CA PRO A 246 6.11 39.59 -0.99
C PRO A 246 6.05 40.19 0.42
N GLY A 247 6.99 41.07 0.80
CA GLY A 247 7.03 41.69 2.11
C GLY A 247 5.88 42.66 2.37
N SER A 248 5.61 43.57 1.42
CA SER A 248 4.56 44.58 1.55
C SER A 248 3.17 44.07 1.19
N VAL A 249 3.05 43.09 0.29
CA VAL A 249 1.76 42.52 -0.08
C VAL A 249 1.41 41.34 0.86
N CYS A 250 2.07 40.21 0.73
CA CYS A 250 1.73 39.02 1.50
C CYS A 250 1.90 39.22 3.01
N GLY A 251 2.97 39.92 3.42
CA GLY A 251 3.31 40.13 4.83
C GLY A 251 2.57 41.24 5.53
N SER A 252 1.91 42.19 4.79
CA SER A 252 1.36 43.38 5.42
C SER A 252 -0.10 43.65 5.10
N VAL A 253 -0.54 43.52 3.85
CA VAL A 253 -1.90 43.93 3.45
C VAL A 253 -2.75 42.79 2.91
N CYS A 254 -2.18 41.63 2.64
CA CYS A 254 -2.94 40.47 2.16
C CYS A 254 -3.90 39.96 3.25
N PRO A 255 -5.17 39.68 2.93
CA PRO A 255 -6.11 39.05 3.86
C PRO A 255 -5.77 37.58 4.17
N ASN A 256 -4.71 37.03 3.56
CA ASN A 256 -4.18 35.67 3.78
C ASN A 256 -5.18 34.55 3.49
N PRO A 257 -5.81 34.49 2.30
CA PRO A 257 -6.71 33.39 1.94
C PRO A 257 -6.02 32.03 1.97
N CYS A 258 -4.69 31.99 1.86
CA CYS A 258 -3.90 30.79 2.07
C CYS A 258 -4.02 30.22 3.51
N MET A 259 -4.22 31.07 4.51
CA MET A 259 -4.43 30.65 5.89
C MET A 259 -5.87 30.16 6.10
N GLU A 260 -6.86 30.80 5.47
CA GLU A 260 -8.23 30.33 5.48
C GLU A 260 -8.38 28.95 4.84
N GLY A 261 -7.65 28.70 3.74
CA GLY A 261 -7.59 27.38 3.08
C GLY A 261 -6.71 26.34 3.76
N CYS A 262 -6.05 26.68 4.87
CA CYS A 262 -5.13 25.77 5.53
C CYS A 262 -5.86 24.62 6.23
N THR A 263 -5.63 23.37 5.81
CA THR A 263 -6.25 22.18 6.40
C THR A 263 -5.89 21.99 7.87
N ARG A 264 -4.75 22.49 8.34
CA ARG A 264 -4.37 22.45 9.73
C ARG A 264 -5.35 23.25 10.62
N GLY A 265 -5.96 24.31 10.08
CA GLY A 265 -6.99 25.07 10.81
C GLY A 265 -8.21 24.24 11.24
N GLY A 266 -8.41 23.06 10.64
CA GLY A 266 -9.42 22.07 11.09
C GLY A 266 -9.00 21.23 12.28
N ILE A 267 -7.73 21.30 12.69
CA ILE A 267 -7.15 20.50 13.79
C ILE A 267 -6.81 21.41 14.98
N ASP A 268 -6.06 22.47 14.72
CA ASP A 268 -5.64 23.47 15.72
C ASP A 268 -5.62 24.88 15.09
N GLU A 269 -4.47 25.45 14.80
CA GLU A 269 -4.33 26.77 14.18
C GLU A 269 -3.73 26.67 12.77
N ALA A 270 -4.22 27.53 11.88
CA ALA A 270 -3.65 27.63 10.54
C ALA A 270 -2.17 28.00 10.60
N VAL A 271 -1.38 27.41 9.70
CA VAL A 271 0.04 27.77 9.58
C VAL A 271 0.15 29.24 9.21
N GLN A 272 1.02 29.98 9.91
CA GLN A 272 1.19 31.43 9.74
C GLN A 272 1.94 31.79 8.45
N ILE A 273 1.32 31.49 7.31
CA ILE A 273 1.91 31.65 5.98
C ILE A 273 2.18 33.12 5.65
N GLY A 274 1.31 34.01 6.10
CA GLY A 274 1.45 35.44 5.91
C GLY A 274 2.76 36.01 6.47
N GLN A 275 3.20 35.49 7.62
CA GLN A 275 4.46 35.91 8.24
C GLN A 275 5.70 35.59 7.38
N LEU A 276 5.62 34.59 6.52
CA LEU A 276 6.70 34.32 5.55
C LEU A 276 6.85 35.45 4.52
N GLY A 277 5.74 36.11 4.18
CA GLY A 277 5.78 37.31 3.35
C GLY A 277 6.57 38.41 4.03
N TYR A 278 6.24 38.66 5.29
CA TYR A 278 6.92 39.68 6.09
C TYR A 278 8.43 39.45 6.21
N LEU A 279 8.85 38.18 6.41
CA LEU A 279 10.27 37.82 6.46
C LEU A 279 11.04 38.22 5.19
N SER A 280 10.38 38.28 4.04
CA SER A 280 10.96 38.69 2.77
C SER A 280 11.36 40.18 2.73
N ALA A 281 10.80 40.99 3.61
CA ALA A 281 11.17 42.41 3.71
C ALA A 281 12.56 42.64 4.34
N PHE A 282 13.01 41.68 5.15
CA PHE A 282 14.26 41.78 5.91
C PHE A 282 15.40 40.94 5.33
N THR A 283 15.13 40.12 4.30
CA THR A 283 16.14 39.26 3.69
C THR A 283 16.56 39.84 2.33
N LYS A 284 17.83 40.17 2.19
CA LYS A 284 18.38 40.61 0.93
C LYS A 284 18.61 39.40 0.02
N VAL A 285 18.15 39.52 -1.20
CA VAL A 285 18.44 38.57 -2.28
C VAL A 285 19.00 39.33 -3.48
N ASP A 286 19.92 38.74 -4.18
CA ASP A 286 20.45 39.32 -5.42
C ASP A 286 19.38 39.42 -6.48
N ALA A 287 19.37 40.53 -7.19
CA ALA A 287 18.47 40.71 -8.32
C ALA A 287 18.70 39.61 -9.38
N PRO A 288 17.64 39.03 -9.95
CA PRO A 288 17.79 38.02 -10.98
C PRO A 288 18.49 38.61 -12.20
N LYS A 289 19.42 37.84 -12.77
CA LYS A 289 20.06 38.26 -14.04
C LYS A 289 19.01 38.35 -15.15
N VAL A 290 19.01 39.46 -15.87
CA VAL A 290 18.06 39.68 -16.97
C VAL A 290 18.23 38.61 -18.04
N LYS A 291 17.22 37.75 -18.19
CA LYS A 291 17.23 36.66 -19.18
C LYS A 291 16.50 36.97 -20.48
N LYS A 292 15.78 38.09 -20.57
CA LYS A 292 14.95 38.47 -21.74
C LYS A 292 15.26 39.88 -22.20
N LYS A 293 15.40 40.09 -23.51
CA LYS A 293 15.61 41.41 -24.14
C LYS A 293 14.27 42.18 -24.29
N LYS A 294 13.36 42.06 -23.35
CA LYS A 294 12.09 42.82 -23.34
C LYS A 294 12.20 43.98 -22.35
N LYS A 295 11.76 45.15 -22.74
CA LYS A 295 11.64 46.34 -21.88
C LYS A 295 10.20 46.48 -21.47
N ILE A 296 9.94 46.64 -20.19
CA ILE A 296 8.62 46.94 -19.61
C ILE A 296 8.75 48.28 -18.93
N ALA A 297 7.88 49.21 -19.28
CA ALA A 297 7.74 50.48 -18.55
C ALA A 297 6.58 50.34 -17.56
N VAL A 298 6.80 50.68 -16.31
CA VAL A 298 5.75 50.86 -15.31
C VAL A 298 5.54 52.37 -15.19
N ILE A 299 4.36 52.82 -15.55
CA ILE A 299 3.94 54.25 -15.52
C ILE A 299 3.16 54.51 -14.25
#